data_75a59d654f35a9e300a72250ac77bf81
#
_entry.id   75a59d654f35a9e300a72250ac77bf81
#
_cell.length_a   1.000
_cell.length_b   1.000
_cell.length_c   1.000
_cell.angle_alpha   90.00
_cell.angle_beta   90.00
_cell.angle_gamma   90.00
#
_symmetry.space_group_name_H-M   'P 1'
#
loop_
_entity.id
_entity.type
_entity.pdbx_description
1 polymer ?
#
loop_
_entity_poly.entity_id
_entity_poly.type
_entity_poly.pdbx_seq_one_letter_code
_entity_poly.pdbx_strand_id
1 'polypeptide(L)'
;ILVHRRNEFRGAEHSAEIARKLEKEGKLKIKTPFQINSVEGDRNISAITVKSEDGKIEKIKTDCVLGFFGLIMKLGPIAEWELNLEKKTIPVNTENFQTNKEGIFAIGDICTYPGKLKLILSGFHEGALAARACFKLARPNEKYRFEFTTTSKSIQEKLGVKKGD
;
A
#
# COMPACT_ATOMS: atom_id res chain seq x y z
N ILE A 1 -1.31 -4.65 23.27
CA ILE A 1 -0.48 -3.46 23.51
C ILE A 1 -0.21 -2.81 22.17
N LEU A 2 -0.41 -1.50 22.05
CA LEU A 2 -0.07 -0.68 20.90
C LEU A 2 1.20 0.12 21.22
N VAL A 3 2.26 -0.11 20.46
CA VAL A 3 3.52 0.64 20.61
C VAL A 3 3.63 1.64 19.47
N HIS A 4 3.82 2.91 19.77
CA HIS A 4 3.95 3.96 18.77
C HIS A 4 5.08 4.93 19.12
N ARG A 5 5.90 5.28 18.11
CA ARG A 5 7.12 6.08 18.30
C ARG A 5 6.91 7.55 18.65
N ARG A 6 5.69 8.06 18.51
CA ARG A 6 5.34 9.46 18.79
C ARG A 6 4.18 9.52 19.76
N ASN A 7 4.01 10.63 20.44
CA ASN A 7 2.87 10.85 21.34
C ASN A 7 1.56 11.02 20.55
N GLU A 8 1.65 11.44 19.30
CA GLU A 8 0.48 11.66 18.43
C GLU A 8 0.40 10.61 17.33
N PHE A 9 -0.79 10.10 17.09
CA PHE A 9 -1.07 9.20 15.97
C PHE A 9 -1.24 10.01 14.67
N ARG A 10 -0.70 9.46 13.57
CA ARG A 10 -0.89 10.02 12.22
C ARG A 10 -2.04 9.37 11.45
N GLY A 11 -2.71 8.40 12.04
CA GLY A 11 -3.86 7.72 11.45
C GLY A 11 -5.10 8.60 11.39
N ALA A 12 -6.19 8.06 10.84
CA ALA A 12 -7.49 8.71 10.88
C ALA A 12 -7.89 9.00 12.34
N GLU A 13 -8.39 10.22 12.59
CA GLU A 13 -8.73 10.67 13.95
C GLU A 13 -9.70 9.72 14.64
N HIS A 14 -10.73 9.28 13.93
CA HIS A 14 -11.67 8.28 14.43
C HIS A 14 -10.98 6.98 14.93
N SER A 15 -9.98 6.48 14.21
CA SER A 15 -9.22 5.28 14.64
C SER A 15 -8.40 5.54 15.91
N ALA A 16 -7.81 6.73 16.01
CA ALA A 16 -7.08 7.14 17.19
C ALA A 16 -8.00 7.29 18.41
N GLU A 17 -9.20 7.84 18.24
CA GLU A 17 -10.23 7.94 19.28
C GLU A 17 -10.68 6.56 19.78
N ILE A 18 -10.92 5.61 18.87
CA ILE A 18 -11.24 4.22 19.23
C ILE A 18 -10.13 3.61 20.07
N ALA A 19 -8.86 3.78 19.66
CA ALA A 19 -7.73 3.26 20.42
C ALA A 19 -7.67 3.84 21.85
N ARG A 20 -7.84 5.15 21.99
CA ARG A 20 -7.89 5.81 23.29
C ARG A 20 -9.10 5.39 24.15
N LYS A 21 -10.24 5.15 23.53
CA LYS A 21 -11.42 4.60 24.22
C LYS A 21 -11.14 3.20 24.74
N LEU A 22 -10.58 2.32 23.93
CA LEU A 22 -10.21 0.96 24.34
C LEU A 22 -9.16 0.97 25.47
N GLU A 23 -8.26 1.94 25.48
CA GLU A 23 -7.31 2.11 26.58
C GLU A 23 -8.02 2.50 27.88
N LYS A 24 -8.95 3.45 27.84
CA LYS A 24 -9.77 3.85 29.01
C LYS A 24 -10.59 2.69 29.54
N GLU A 25 -11.07 1.81 28.67
CA GLU A 25 -11.82 0.59 29.02
C GLU A 25 -10.90 -0.55 29.53
N GLY A 26 -9.58 -0.37 29.58
CA GLY A 26 -8.62 -1.39 29.97
C GLY A 26 -8.42 -2.53 28.98
N LYS A 27 -8.98 -2.42 27.76
CA LYS A 27 -8.86 -3.42 26.67
C LYS A 27 -7.60 -3.27 25.83
N LEU A 28 -7.00 -2.11 25.84
CA LEU A 28 -5.77 -1.78 25.13
C LEU A 28 -4.81 -1.08 26.08
N LYS A 29 -3.51 -1.32 25.91
CA LYS A 29 -2.46 -0.53 26.56
C LYS A 29 -1.66 0.19 25.48
N ILE A 30 -1.63 1.52 25.52
CA ILE A 30 -0.86 2.34 24.58
C ILE A 30 0.47 2.68 25.21
N LYS A 31 1.56 2.47 24.46
CA LYS A 31 2.92 2.86 24.82
C LYS A 31 3.47 3.85 23.81
N THR A 32 3.53 5.11 24.20
CA THR A 32 4.11 6.22 23.45
C THR A 32 5.05 7.02 24.37
N PRO A 33 6.10 7.64 23.89
CA PRO A 33 6.78 7.45 22.61
C PRO A 33 7.80 6.30 22.71
N PHE A 34 7.49 5.15 22.19
CA PHE A 34 8.36 3.97 22.23
C PHE A 34 8.53 3.34 20.84
N GLN A 35 9.69 2.74 20.59
CA GLN A 35 9.99 1.93 19.41
C GLN A 35 10.42 0.53 19.85
N ILE A 36 10.21 -0.48 19.01
CA ILE A 36 10.77 -1.81 19.25
C ILE A 36 12.30 -1.70 19.17
N ASN A 37 12.97 -2.20 20.20
CA ASN A 37 14.42 -2.22 20.30
C ASN A 37 14.97 -3.61 19.97
N SER A 38 14.38 -4.66 20.55
CA SER A 38 14.76 -6.04 20.27
C SER A 38 13.58 -6.99 20.40
N VAL A 39 13.73 -8.18 19.83
CA VAL A 39 12.81 -9.31 19.94
C VAL A 39 13.55 -10.47 20.57
N GLU A 40 12.94 -11.13 21.52
CA GLU A 40 13.48 -12.28 22.24
C GLU A 40 12.61 -13.53 22.00
N GLY A 41 13.26 -14.67 21.90
CA GLY A 41 12.65 -15.98 21.71
C GLY A 41 13.57 -16.90 20.94
N ASP A 42 13.25 -18.18 20.90
CA ASP A 42 13.97 -19.17 20.09
C ASP A 42 13.13 -19.51 18.85
N ARG A 43 12.25 -20.52 18.91
CA ARG A 43 11.32 -20.85 17.80
C ARG A 43 10.12 -19.91 17.75
N ASN A 44 9.71 -19.43 18.91
CA ASN A 44 8.58 -18.50 19.07
C ASN A 44 9.05 -17.26 19.83
N ILE A 45 8.38 -16.14 19.56
CA ILE A 45 8.60 -14.91 20.32
C ILE A 45 8.13 -15.12 21.75
N SER A 46 8.94 -14.69 22.72
CA SER A 46 8.61 -14.74 24.16
C SER A 46 8.51 -13.36 24.78
N ALA A 47 9.23 -12.39 24.24
CA ALA A 47 9.19 -11.02 24.67
C ALA A 47 9.71 -10.07 23.58
N ILE A 48 9.42 -8.79 23.74
CA ILE A 48 10.08 -7.68 23.04
C ILE A 48 10.63 -6.70 24.08
N THR A 49 11.67 -5.97 23.71
CA THR A 49 12.03 -4.75 24.43
C THR A 49 11.63 -3.54 23.60
N VAL A 50 11.14 -2.51 24.26
CA VAL A 50 10.81 -1.23 23.65
C VAL A 50 11.68 -0.14 24.30
N LYS A 51 12.08 0.86 23.50
CA LYS A 51 12.93 1.96 23.93
C LYS A 51 12.26 3.29 23.57
N SER A 52 12.24 4.21 24.51
CA SER A 52 11.82 5.60 24.29
C SER A 52 12.99 6.49 23.88
N GLU A 53 12.70 7.71 23.43
CA GLU A 53 13.72 8.67 23.00
C GLU A 53 14.65 9.11 24.13
N ASP A 54 14.16 9.18 25.35
CA ASP A 54 14.95 9.47 26.57
C ASP A 54 15.81 8.29 27.04
N GLY A 55 15.79 7.17 26.31
CA GLY A 55 16.61 5.99 26.58
C GLY A 55 15.99 4.97 27.51
N LYS A 56 14.78 5.18 28.03
CA LYS A 56 14.09 4.21 28.87
C LYS A 56 13.81 2.93 28.10
N ILE A 57 14.19 1.78 28.67
CA ILE A 57 13.95 0.45 28.08
C ILE A 57 12.94 -0.30 28.94
N GLU A 58 11.95 -0.87 28.31
CA GLU A 58 10.95 -1.71 28.95
C GLU A 58 10.82 -3.05 28.22
N LYS A 59 10.70 -4.13 28.98
CA LYS A 59 10.46 -5.48 28.46
C LYS A 59 8.97 -5.79 28.53
N ILE A 60 8.43 -6.31 27.43
CA ILE A 60 7.03 -6.70 27.26
C ILE A 60 7.00 -8.18 26.90
N LYS A 61 6.41 -9.02 27.76
CA LYS A 61 6.14 -10.43 27.44
C LYS A 61 5.05 -10.49 26.40
N THR A 62 5.28 -11.22 25.31
CA THR A 62 4.33 -11.41 24.21
C THR A 62 4.75 -12.62 23.38
N ASP A 63 3.79 -13.29 22.82
CA ASP A 63 3.94 -14.42 21.90
C ASP A 63 3.70 -14.05 20.42
N CYS A 64 3.20 -12.83 20.19
CA CYS A 64 2.92 -12.34 18.84
C CYS A 64 3.26 -10.85 18.71
N VAL A 65 3.84 -10.47 17.57
CA VAL A 65 4.12 -9.07 17.21
C VAL A 65 3.61 -8.80 15.79
N LEU A 66 2.77 -7.80 15.67
CA LEU A 66 2.27 -7.31 14.39
C LEU A 66 3.01 -6.01 14.02
N GLY A 67 3.79 -6.05 12.95
CA GLY A 67 4.60 -4.92 12.50
C GLY A 67 3.88 -4.07 11.47
N PHE A 68 3.46 -2.86 11.85
CA PHE A 68 2.85 -1.86 10.98
C PHE A 68 3.78 -0.66 10.78
N PHE A 69 5.01 -0.90 10.35
CA PHE A 69 6.06 0.13 10.25
C PHE A 69 5.94 1.03 9.02
N GLY A 70 4.98 0.76 8.14
CA GLY A 70 4.83 1.43 6.85
C GLY A 70 5.80 0.88 5.80
N LEU A 71 5.81 1.54 4.65
CA LEU A 71 6.63 1.15 3.51
C LEU A 71 7.83 2.08 3.36
N ILE A 72 8.99 1.49 3.12
CA ILE A 72 10.19 2.19 2.67
C ILE A 72 10.38 1.88 1.20
N MET A 73 10.19 2.88 0.35
CA MET A 73 10.37 2.72 -1.08
C MET A 73 11.86 2.59 -1.41
N LYS A 74 12.22 1.45 -1.99
CA LYS A 74 13.54 1.17 -2.56
C LYS A 74 13.32 0.77 -4.00
N LEU A 75 13.81 1.56 -4.94
CA LEU A 75 13.61 1.32 -6.37
C LEU A 75 14.43 0.14 -6.89
N GLY A 76 15.53 -0.21 -6.20
CA GLY A 76 16.42 -1.28 -6.66
C GLY A 76 16.90 -1.01 -8.09
N PRO A 77 16.98 -2.04 -8.96
CA PRO A 77 17.43 -1.91 -10.34
C PRO A 77 16.61 -0.92 -11.18
N ILE A 78 15.36 -0.66 -10.82
CA ILE A 78 14.50 0.30 -11.55
C ILE A 78 15.13 1.70 -11.57
N ALA A 79 15.92 2.06 -10.56
CA ALA A 79 16.62 3.34 -10.52
C ALA A 79 17.62 3.52 -11.67
N GLU A 80 18.10 2.41 -12.28
CA GLU A 80 19.09 2.39 -13.36
C GLU A 80 18.45 2.33 -14.77
N TRP A 81 17.12 2.28 -14.86
CA TRP A 81 16.40 2.18 -16.14
C TRP A 81 16.28 3.52 -16.89
N GLU A 82 16.99 4.55 -16.43
CA GLU A 82 16.93 5.90 -17.00
C GLU A 82 15.51 6.50 -17.04
N LEU A 83 14.68 6.09 -16.11
CA LEU A 83 13.37 6.71 -15.91
C LEU A 83 13.56 8.06 -15.22
N ASN A 84 12.72 9.01 -15.59
CA ASN A 84 12.63 10.24 -14.82
C ASN A 84 12.17 9.88 -13.41
N LEU A 85 12.93 10.31 -12.40
CA LEU A 85 12.61 10.05 -11.01
C LEU A 85 12.35 11.36 -10.28
N GLU A 86 11.26 11.42 -9.58
CA GLU A 86 10.95 12.51 -8.64
C GLU A 86 11.00 11.95 -7.22
N LYS A 87 12.07 12.27 -6.47
CA LYS A 87 12.39 11.70 -5.16
C LYS A 87 12.58 10.17 -5.26
N LYS A 88 11.57 9.39 -5.00
CA LYS A 88 11.56 7.92 -5.13
C LYS A 88 10.32 7.43 -5.88
N THR A 89 9.74 8.28 -6.71
CA THR A 89 8.56 7.99 -7.50
C THR A 89 8.83 8.26 -8.97
N ILE A 90 8.04 7.68 -9.84
CA ILE A 90 8.17 7.74 -11.29
C ILE A 90 7.08 8.65 -11.84
N PRO A 91 7.40 9.82 -12.39
CA PRO A 91 6.44 10.67 -13.09
C PRO A 91 5.84 9.94 -14.31
N VAL A 92 4.54 10.09 -14.47
CA VAL A 92 3.79 9.47 -15.57
C VAL A 92 2.85 10.45 -16.24
N ASN A 93 2.52 10.16 -17.50
CA ASN A 93 1.42 10.82 -18.17
C ASN A 93 0.08 10.31 -17.62
N THR A 94 -0.78 11.20 -17.14
CA THR A 94 -2.07 10.85 -16.54
C THR A 94 -3.10 10.29 -17.51
N GLU A 95 -2.90 10.45 -18.83
CA GLU A 95 -3.81 9.90 -19.83
C GLU A 95 -3.66 8.38 -19.96
N ASN A 96 -2.45 7.86 -19.81
CA ASN A 96 -2.14 6.46 -20.10
C ASN A 96 -1.19 5.80 -19.09
N PHE A 97 -0.66 6.55 -18.14
CA PHE A 97 0.32 6.10 -17.11
C PHE A 97 1.66 5.61 -17.67
N GLN A 98 2.01 6.05 -18.89
CA GLN A 98 3.32 5.80 -19.47
C GLN A 98 4.36 6.72 -18.85
N THR A 99 5.56 6.18 -18.64
CA THR A 99 6.74 6.93 -18.18
C THR A 99 7.39 7.73 -19.33
N ASN A 100 8.55 8.32 -19.09
CA ASN A 100 9.36 8.93 -20.16
C ASN A 100 9.94 7.92 -21.15
N LYS A 101 9.90 6.63 -20.86
CA LYS A 101 10.32 5.56 -21.77
C LYS A 101 9.09 4.89 -22.39
N GLU A 102 9.10 4.76 -23.72
CA GLU A 102 8.04 4.10 -24.44
C GLU A 102 7.91 2.63 -24.01
N GLY A 103 6.68 2.16 -23.84
CA GLY A 103 6.38 0.80 -23.42
C GLY A 103 6.57 0.52 -21.92
N ILE A 104 7.02 1.50 -21.14
CA ILE A 104 7.14 1.36 -19.69
C ILE A 104 6.07 2.21 -19.02
N PHE A 105 5.29 1.57 -18.15
CA PHE A 105 4.18 2.17 -17.41
C PHE A 105 4.44 2.06 -15.91
N ALA A 106 3.97 3.03 -15.13
CA ALA A 106 4.04 2.96 -13.68
C ALA A 106 2.68 3.33 -13.07
N ILE A 107 2.21 2.52 -12.13
CA ILE A 107 0.92 2.67 -11.46
C ILE A 107 1.06 2.42 -9.95
N GLY A 108 0.06 2.80 -9.17
CA GLY A 108 0.06 2.62 -7.72
C GLY A 108 0.97 3.61 -7.01
N ASP A 109 1.47 3.23 -5.85
CA ASP A 109 2.23 4.14 -4.96
C ASP A 109 3.57 4.59 -5.52
N ILE A 110 4.11 3.87 -6.51
CA ILE A 110 5.38 4.19 -7.14
C ILE A 110 5.28 5.34 -8.15
N CYS A 111 4.12 5.53 -8.79
CA CYS A 111 3.95 6.62 -9.75
C CYS A 111 3.61 7.94 -9.08
N THR A 112 3.92 9.04 -9.77
CA THR A 112 3.56 10.39 -9.33
C THR A 112 3.03 11.22 -10.49
N TYR A 113 2.09 12.09 -10.18
CA TYR A 113 1.49 13.10 -11.07
C TYR A 113 0.76 14.14 -10.23
N PRO A 114 0.41 15.32 -10.77
CA PRO A 114 -0.35 16.33 -10.05
C PRO A 114 -1.68 15.78 -9.50
N GLY A 115 -1.93 15.95 -8.20
CA GLY A 115 -3.14 15.44 -7.55
C GLY A 115 -3.11 13.94 -7.19
N LYS A 116 -1.97 13.28 -7.26
CA LYS A 116 -1.83 11.86 -6.90
C LYS A 116 -2.25 11.58 -5.46
N LEU A 117 -3.20 10.68 -5.29
CA LEU A 117 -3.57 10.08 -4.02
C LEU A 117 -3.05 8.64 -3.94
N LYS A 118 -2.30 8.32 -2.89
CA LYS A 118 -1.77 6.97 -2.65
C LYS A 118 -2.85 6.10 -1.99
N LEU A 119 -3.81 5.68 -2.80
CA LEU A 119 -4.93 4.83 -2.42
C LEU A 119 -4.98 3.60 -3.32
N ILE A 120 -5.46 2.48 -2.79
CA ILE A 120 -5.70 1.26 -3.56
C ILE A 120 -6.65 1.54 -4.73
N LEU A 121 -7.72 2.33 -4.49
CA LEU A 121 -8.67 2.75 -5.51
C LEU A 121 -7.99 3.48 -6.69
N SER A 122 -7.08 4.42 -6.38
CA SER A 122 -6.33 5.14 -7.41
C SER A 122 -5.48 4.18 -8.24
N GLY A 123 -4.79 3.23 -7.59
CA GLY A 123 -3.98 2.23 -8.27
C GLY A 123 -4.79 1.34 -9.23
N PHE A 124 -6.00 0.95 -8.87
CA PHE A 124 -6.89 0.20 -9.76
C PHE A 124 -7.34 1.02 -10.97
N HIS A 125 -7.71 2.28 -10.78
CA HIS A 125 -8.06 3.19 -11.87
C HIS A 125 -6.88 3.38 -12.83
N GLU A 126 -5.71 3.68 -12.29
CA GLU A 126 -4.46 3.83 -13.04
C GLU A 126 -4.14 2.56 -13.85
N GLY A 127 -4.31 1.39 -13.22
CA GLY A 127 -4.12 0.08 -13.87
C GLY A 127 -5.05 -0.14 -15.05
N ALA A 128 -6.31 0.28 -14.95
CA ALA A 128 -7.26 0.16 -16.05
C ALA A 128 -6.85 1.00 -17.26
N LEU A 129 -6.36 2.23 -17.04
CA LEU A 129 -5.90 3.11 -18.11
C LEU A 129 -4.57 2.62 -18.72
N ALA A 130 -3.63 2.20 -17.89
CA ALA A 130 -2.36 1.63 -18.33
C ALA A 130 -2.57 0.35 -19.15
N ALA A 131 -3.42 -0.57 -18.70
CA ALA A 131 -3.73 -1.80 -19.42
C ALA A 131 -4.31 -1.53 -20.82
N ARG A 132 -5.17 -0.53 -20.93
CA ARG A 132 -5.70 -0.10 -22.23
C ARG A 132 -4.61 0.44 -23.15
N ALA A 133 -3.66 1.19 -22.63
CA ALA A 133 -2.53 1.71 -23.39
C ALA A 133 -1.57 0.59 -23.80
N CYS A 134 -1.26 -0.33 -22.89
CA CYS A 134 -0.47 -1.53 -23.16
C CYS A 134 -1.08 -2.38 -24.28
N PHE A 135 -2.41 -2.58 -24.26
CA PHE A 135 -3.10 -3.33 -25.31
C PHE A 135 -2.86 -2.73 -26.70
N LYS A 136 -2.99 -1.40 -26.83
CA LYS A 136 -2.77 -0.70 -28.11
C LYS A 136 -1.33 -0.86 -28.62
N LEU A 137 -0.35 -0.86 -27.73
CA LEU A 137 1.05 -1.06 -28.10
C LEU A 137 1.36 -2.52 -28.47
N ALA A 138 0.88 -3.46 -27.67
CA ALA A 138 1.12 -4.88 -27.88
C ALA A 138 0.36 -5.46 -29.08
N ARG A 139 -0.79 -4.85 -29.44
CA ARG A 139 -1.69 -5.33 -30.49
C ARG A 139 -2.19 -4.19 -31.38
N PRO A 140 -1.29 -3.52 -32.12
CA PRO A 140 -1.63 -2.30 -32.87
C PRO A 140 -2.66 -2.53 -33.94
N ASN A 141 -2.77 -3.74 -34.47
CA ASN A 141 -3.71 -4.11 -35.56
C ASN A 141 -5.05 -4.65 -35.02
N GLU A 142 -5.21 -4.80 -33.72
CA GLU A 142 -6.44 -5.27 -33.12
C GLU A 142 -7.30 -4.10 -32.62
N LYS A 143 -8.60 -4.15 -32.91
CA LYS A 143 -9.54 -3.14 -32.45
C LYS A 143 -9.88 -3.40 -30.98
N TYR A 144 -9.51 -2.48 -30.10
CA TYR A 144 -9.95 -2.51 -28.69
C TYR A 144 -11.46 -2.27 -28.63
N ARG A 145 -12.21 -3.24 -28.13
CA ARG A 145 -13.63 -3.09 -27.80
C ARG A 145 -13.77 -2.87 -26.31
N PHE A 146 -14.34 -1.73 -25.94
CA PHE A 146 -14.74 -1.50 -24.57
C PHE A 146 -16.10 -2.16 -24.34
N GLU A 147 -16.16 -3.06 -23.36
CA GLU A 147 -17.40 -3.70 -22.94
C GLU A 147 -17.59 -3.49 -21.44
N PHE A 148 -18.80 -3.17 -21.02
CA PHE A 148 -19.13 -3.17 -19.61
C PHE A 148 -19.20 -4.60 -19.09
N THR A 149 -18.73 -4.84 -17.87
CA THR A 149 -18.74 -6.16 -17.21
C THR A 149 -20.13 -6.80 -17.23
N THR A 150 -21.16 -5.98 -17.05
CA THR A 150 -22.58 -6.41 -17.02
C THR A 150 -23.11 -6.85 -18.38
N THR A 151 -22.50 -6.41 -19.47
CA THR A 151 -22.95 -6.74 -20.85
C THR A 151 -21.99 -7.68 -21.58
N SER A 152 -20.82 -7.96 -21.02
CA SER A 152 -19.80 -8.83 -21.61
C SER A 152 -20.19 -10.30 -21.52
N LYS A 153 -20.55 -10.89 -22.66
CA LYS A 153 -20.90 -12.32 -22.75
C LYS A 153 -19.73 -13.20 -22.31
N SER A 154 -18.51 -12.85 -22.71
CA SER A 154 -17.31 -13.64 -22.38
C SER A 154 -17.01 -13.66 -20.87
N ILE A 155 -17.29 -12.58 -20.17
CA ILE A 155 -17.12 -12.52 -18.70
C ILE A 155 -18.24 -13.29 -18.03
N GLN A 156 -19.48 -13.15 -18.49
CA GLN A 156 -20.63 -13.91 -17.96
C GLN A 156 -20.41 -15.41 -18.07
N GLU A 157 -19.91 -15.89 -19.22
CA GLU A 157 -19.55 -17.29 -19.43
C GLU A 157 -18.46 -17.76 -18.46
N LYS A 158 -17.37 -17.00 -18.32
CA LYS A 158 -16.28 -17.30 -17.39
C LYS A 158 -16.71 -17.32 -15.91
N LEU A 159 -17.66 -16.50 -15.55
CA LEU A 159 -18.22 -16.44 -14.19
C LEU A 159 -19.37 -17.44 -13.97
N GLY A 160 -19.74 -18.21 -14.98
CA GLY A 160 -20.83 -19.17 -14.87
C GLY A 160 -22.22 -18.54 -14.65
N VAL A 161 -22.38 -17.26 -15.00
CA VAL A 161 -23.65 -16.54 -14.89
C VAL A 161 -24.58 -17.02 -15.99
N LYS A 162 -25.60 -17.82 -15.63
CA LYS A 162 -26.67 -18.18 -16.56
C LYS A 162 -27.51 -16.92 -16.85
N LYS A 163 -27.83 -16.68 -18.14
CA LYS A 163 -28.87 -15.69 -18.48
C LYS A 163 -30.15 -16.13 -17.77
N GLY A 164 -30.68 -15.31 -16.86
CA GLY A 164 -32.06 -15.41 -16.48
C GLY A 164 -32.94 -15.17 -17.71
N ASP A 165 -33.89 -16.04 -17.89
CA ASP A 165 -34.95 -15.90 -18.89
C ASP A 165 -35.75 -14.60 -18.68
#